data_155e175433e598860c68a44f8148eb8d
#
_entry.id   155e175433e598860c68a44f8148eb8d
#
_cell.length_a   1.000
_cell.length_b   1.000
_cell.length_c   1.000
_cell.angle_alpha   90.00
_cell.angle_beta   90.00
_cell.angle_gamma   90.00
#
_symmetry.space_group_name_H-M   'P 1'
#
loop_
_entity.id
_entity.type
_entity.pdbx_description
1 polymer ?
#
loop_
_entity_poly.entity_id
_entity_poly.type
_entity_poly.pdbx_seq_one_letter_code
_entity_poly.pdbx_strand_id
1 'polypeptide(L)'
;KVKDFSCLDQFFAMAFAQLTYRESLRDIEVNLRAQANRLYHMGFRCSTISRNTLANANATRPWQIYADFAQHLIAMARPLYAKEPLGIDLDAVVYAFDASTIDLCLSLHPWAPFRSTKAAIKLHTLLDLHGSIPSFIHITDGKTHEVNVLDDLVLEAGAFYLMDRGYLDFSRLYVIHQAQAFFVTRAKSNTQFRRRYSNPVDRSTTSVICDQTGVLTVFYSSKDYPAPLRRVAVKDETGKRIT
;
A
#
# COMPACT_ATOMS: atom_id res chain seq x y z
N LYS A 1 31.97 -18.88 12.76
CA LYS A 1 32.72 -17.60 12.78
C LYS A 1 31.93 -16.61 11.94
N VAL A 2 31.35 -15.61 12.55
CA VAL A 2 30.80 -14.45 11.83
C VAL A 2 32.00 -13.75 11.21
N LYS A 3 32.14 -13.82 9.91
CA LYS A 3 33.13 -13.06 9.16
C LYS A 3 32.69 -11.58 9.22
N ASP A 4 33.63 -10.69 9.06
CA ASP A 4 33.66 -9.24 9.25
C ASP A 4 32.45 -8.39 8.83
N PHE A 5 31.35 -8.97 8.35
CA PHE A 5 30.13 -8.27 7.96
C PHE A 5 28.87 -8.95 8.55
N SER A 6 28.34 -8.38 9.62
CA SER A 6 27.17 -8.93 10.33
C SER A 6 25.85 -8.59 9.64
N CYS A 7 24.75 -9.23 10.06
CA CYS A 7 23.38 -8.82 9.64
C CYS A 7 23.06 -7.39 10.07
N LEU A 8 23.58 -6.96 11.23
CA LEU A 8 23.41 -5.59 11.72
C LEU A 8 24.15 -4.58 10.84
N ASP A 9 25.38 -4.90 10.40
CA ASP A 9 26.13 -4.05 9.46
C ASP A 9 25.38 -3.93 8.11
N GLN A 10 24.81 -5.03 7.61
CA GLN A 10 23.97 -4.99 6.42
C GLN A 10 22.76 -4.10 6.63
N PHE A 11 22.07 -4.26 7.76
CA PHE A 11 20.89 -3.44 8.09
C PHE A 11 21.27 -1.96 8.12
N PHE A 12 22.34 -1.57 8.80
CA PHE A 12 22.79 -0.19 8.84
C PHE A 12 23.21 0.34 7.46
N ALA A 13 23.84 -0.46 6.62
CA ALA A 13 24.21 -0.06 5.26
C ALA A 13 22.95 0.20 4.40
N MET A 14 21.94 -0.65 4.51
CA MET A 14 20.67 -0.48 3.79
C MET A 14 19.84 0.68 4.35
N ALA A 15 19.79 0.85 5.69
CA ALA A 15 19.14 1.99 6.33
C ALA A 15 19.81 3.32 5.94
N PHE A 16 21.15 3.37 5.96
CA PHE A 16 21.90 4.51 5.45
C PHE A 16 21.54 4.84 4.01
N ALA A 17 21.44 3.81 3.15
CA ALA A 17 21.06 3.98 1.75
C ALA A 17 19.69 4.66 1.60
N GLN A 18 18.68 4.19 2.33
CA GLN A 18 17.32 4.73 2.29
C GLN A 18 17.27 6.16 2.84
N LEU A 19 17.88 6.41 3.99
CA LEU A 19 17.87 7.73 4.64
C LEU A 19 18.67 8.79 3.87
N THR A 20 19.62 8.39 3.02
CA THR A 20 20.46 9.28 2.23
C THR A 20 20.21 9.20 0.73
N TYR A 21 19.12 8.55 0.31
CA TYR A 21 18.66 8.44 -1.08
C TYR A 21 19.74 7.86 -2.03
N ARG A 22 20.39 6.73 -1.64
CA ARG A 22 21.36 6.05 -2.49
C ARG A 22 20.66 5.10 -3.45
N GLU A 23 21.03 5.19 -4.73
CA GLU A 23 20.34 4.46 -5.81
C GLU A 23 21.01 3.12 -6.17
N SER A 24 22.26 2.91 -5.77
CA SER A 24 22.99 1.69 -6.13
C SER A 24 23.92 1.20 -5.02
N LEU A 25 24.23 -0.09 -5.03
CA LEU A 25 25.21 -0.68 -4.09
C LEU A 25 26.62 -0.06 -4.25
N ARG A 26 26.97 0.43 -5.46
CA ARG A 26 28.22 1.15 -5.69
C ARG A 26 28.20 2.52 -5.02
N ASP A 27 27.09 3.22 -5.11
CA ASP A 27 26.92 4.51 -4.45
C ASP A 27 26.99 4.36 -2.92
N ILE A 28 26.35 3.33 -2.38
CA ILE A 28 26.45 2.98 -0.95
C ILE A 28 27.92 2.75 -0.55
N GLU A 29 28.64 1.91 -1.30
CA GLU A 29 30.06 1.63 -1.03
C GLU A 29 30.92 2.89 -1.01
N VAL A 30 30.78 3.74 -2.04
CA VAL A 30 31.56 4.98 -2.18
C VAL A 30 31.30 5.93 -1.01
N ASN A 31 30.03 6.14 -0.66
CA ASN A 31 29.65 7.06 0.42
C ASN A 31 30.06 6.53 1.80
N LEU A 32 29.89 5.24 2.07
CA LEU A 32 30.34 4.66 3.34
C LEU A 32 31.88 4.65 3.45
N ARG A 33 32.60 4.43 2.33
CA ARG A 33 34.05 4.53 2.28
C ARG A 33 34.55 5.97 2.57
N ALA A 34 33.87 6.97 2.04
CA ALA A 34 34.17 8.37 2.33
C ALA A 34 33.99 8.73 3.82
N GLN A 35 33.20 7.96 4.54
CA GLN A 35 32.92 8.13 5.97
C GLN A 35 33.57 7.03 6.84
N ALA A 36 34.62 6.36 6.36
CA ALA A 36 35.23 5.20 7.03
C ALA A 36 35.58 5.47 8.51
N ASN A 37 36.05 6.67 8.83
CA ASN A 37 36.37 7.10 10.20
C ASN A 37 35.14 7.32 11.09
N ARG A 38 33.94 7.36 10.52
CA ARG A 38 32.67 7.57 11.26
C ARG A 38 31.84 6.27 11.37
N LEU A 39 32.19 5.21 10.68
CA LEU A 39 31.43 3.96 10.65
C LEU A 39 31.18 3.41 12.06
N TYR A 40 32.18 3.45 12.92
CA TYR A 40 32.04 3.02 14.32
C TYR A 40 30.95 3.82 15.06
N HIS A 41 30.91 5.15 14.90
CA HIS A 41 29.91 6.01 15.52
C HIS A 41 28.51 5.80 14.93
N MET A 42 28.41 5.29 13.71
CA MET A 42 27.16 4.91 13.06
C MET A 42 26.70 3.50 13.46
N GLY A 43 27.43 2.81 14.34
CA GLY A 43 27.09 1.48 14.85
C GLY A 43 27.66 0.31 14.04
N PHE A 44 28.45 0.55 12.99
CA PHE A 44 29.08 -0.50 12.21
C PHE A 44 30.21 -1.18 13.01
N ARG A 45 30.30 -2.50 12.87
CA ARG A 45 31.37 -3.32 13.45
C ARG A 45 32.51 -3.57 12.48
N CYS A 46 32.30 -3.31 11.20
CA CYS A 46 33.29 -3.44 10.14
C CYS A 46 33.89 -2.07 9.78
N SER A 47 35.16 -2.04 9.39
CA SER A 47 35.87 -0.82 8.98
C SER A 47 35.67 -0.48 7.50
N THR A 48 35.24 -1.43 6.69
CA THR A 48 35.00 -1.26 5.25
C THR A 48 33.83 -2.12 4.79
N ILE A 49 33.07 -1.61 3.84
CA ILE A 49 31.94 -2.30 3.25
C ILE A 49 32.10 -2.23 1.73
N SER A 50 32.20 -3.41 1.08
CA SER A 50 32.28 -3.48 -0.37
C SER A 50 30.94 -3.77 -1.00
N ARG A 51 30.74 -3.31 -2.23
CA ARG A 51 29.57 -3.63 -3.05
C ARG A 51 29.32 -5.14 -3.15
N ASN A 52 30.38 -5.94 -3.34
CA ASN A 52 30.24 -7.38 -3.46
C ASN A 52 29.76 -8.03 -2.16
N THR A 53 30.26 -7.54 -1.01
CA THR A 53 29.79 -8.00 0.31
C THR A 53 28.32 -7.69 0.52
N LEU A 54 27.87 -6.48 0.16
CA LEU A 54 26.45 -6.09 0.21
C LEU A 54 25.59 -6.94 -0.73
N ALA A 55 26.03 -7.14 -1.99
CA ALA A 55 25.33 -7.94 -2.97
C ALA A 55 25.14 -9.38 -2.50
N ASN A 56 26.22 -10.02 -2.01
CA ASN A 56 26.15 -11.39 -1.49
C ASN A 56 25.25 -11.49 -0.24
N ALA A 57 25.31 -10.51 0.65
CA ALA A 57 24.47 -10.49 1.84
C ALA A 57 22.97 -10.35 1.44
N ASN A 58 22.65 -9.47 0.51
CA ASN A 58 21.28 -9.29 0.01
C ASN A 58 20.76 -10.53 -0.75
N ALA A 59 21.63 -11.26 -1.44
CA ALA A 59 21.25 -12.47 -2.17
C ALA A 59 21.04 -13.69 -1.26
N THR A 60 21.75 -13.77 -0.13
CA THR A 60 21.80 -14.99 0.70
C THR A 60 21.07 -14.89 2.02
N ARG A 61 20.82 -13.68 2.53
CA ARG A 61 20.20 -13.47 3.83
C ARG A 61 18.70 -13.29 3.70
N PRO A 62 17.91 -13.75 4.68
CA PRO A 62 16.46 -13.61 4.68
C PRO A 62 16.03 -12.15 4.68
N TRP A 63 15.15 -11.78 3.76
CA TRP A 63 14.53 -10.43 3.72
C TRP A 63 13.54 -10.19 4.86
N GLN A 64 13.10 -11.25 5.53
CA GLN A 64 12.17 -11.22 6.66
C GLN A 64 12.66 -10.34 7.80
N ILE A 65 13.98 -10.16 7.96
CA ILE A 65 14.55 -9.22 8.95
C ILE A 65 13.98 -7.81 8.78
N TYR A 66 13.84 -7.35 7.54
CA TYR A 66 13.28 -6.02 7.25
C TYR A 66 11.77 -5.99 7.43
N ALA A 67 11.08 -7.07 7.08
CA ALA A 67 9.63 -7.19 7.25
C ALA A 67 9.25 -7.20 8.74
N ASP A 68 9.93 -8.01 9.55
CA ASP A 68 9.69 -8.09 11.00
C ASP A 68 9.99 -6.76 11.70
N PHE A 69 11.07 -6.11 11.29
CA PHE A 69 11.40 -4.78 11.81
C PHE A 69 10.36 -3.73 11.42
N ALA A 70 9.87 -3.75 10.18
CA ALA A 70 8.80 -2.86 9.74
C ALA A 70 7.52 -3.08 10.56
N GLN A 71 7.13 -4.34 10.80
CA GLN A 71 5.97 -4.66 11.64
C GLN A 71 6.15 -4.17 13.09
N HIS A 72 7.34 -4.30 13.65
CA HIS A 72 7.64 -3.76 14.97
C HIS A 72 7.51 -2.22 15.02
N LEU A 73 8.06 -1.52 14.04
CA LEU A 73 7.94 -0.06 13.93
C LEU A 73 6.48 0.38 13.75
N ILE A 74 5.71 -0.32 12.93
CA ILE A 74 4.27 -0.07 12.71
C ILE A 74 3.52 -0.20 14.04
N ALA A 75 3.76 -1.28 14.78
CA ALA A 75 3.12 -1.50 16.09
C ALA A 75 3.45 -0.40 17.11
N MET A 76 4.66 0.14 17.07
CA MET A 76 5.07 1.28 17.91
C MET A 76 4.47 2.61 17.43
N ALA A 77 4.40 2.83 16.13
CA ALA A 77 3.97 4.09 15.55
C ALA A 77 2.45 4.29 15.64
N ARG A 78 1.64 3.27 15.33
CA ARG A 78 0.18 3.40 15.29
C ARG A 78 -0.44 4.05 16.53
N PRO A 79 -0.12 3.67 17.78
CA PRO A 79 -0.67 4.33 18.97
C PRO A 79 -0.28 5.81 19.09
N LEU A 80 0.90 6.19 18.60
CA LEU A 80 1.39 7.58 18.67
C LEU A 80 0.60 8.51 17.75
N TYR A 81 0.15 8.00 16.62
CA TYR A 81 -0.53 8.77 15.57
C TYR A 81 -2.06 8.56 15.55
N ALA A 82 -2.61 7.67 16.38
CA ALA A 82 -4.04 7.34 16.39
C ALA A 82 -5.00 8.52 16.61
N LYS A 83 -4.50 9.65 17.13
CA LYS A 83 -5.27 10.87 17.36
C LYS A 83 -4.92 12.00 16.40
N GLU A 84 -4.09 11.74 15.39
CA GLU A 84 -3.81 12.77 14.39
C GLU A 84 -5.06 13.07 13.56
N PRO A 85 -5.39 14.36 13.32
CA PRO A 85 -6.58 14.71 12.57
C PRO A 85 -6.41 14.34 11.09
N LEU A 86 -7.45 13.78 10.50
CA LEU A 86 -7.50 13.50 9.04
C LEU A 86 -7.66 14.77 8.19
N GLY A 87 -7.85 15.94 8.80
CA GLY A 87 -8.18 17.17 8.09
C GLY A 87 -9.63 17.23 7.59
N ILE A 88 -10.46 16.25 7.93
CA ILE A 88 -11.90 16.19 7.68
C ILE A 88 -12.63 15.87 8.99
N ASP A 89 -13.88 16.29 9.09
CA ASP A 89 -14.75 15.99 10.24
C ASP A 89 -15.31 14.56 10.11
N LEU A 90 -14.47 13.58 10.46
CA LEU A 90 -14.80 12.17 10.45
C LEU A 90 -14.13 11.47 11.63
N ASP A 91 -14.94 11.04 12.58
CA ASP A 91 -14.49 10.28 13.76
C ASP A 91 -14.51 8.75 13.47
N ALA A 92 -13.73 8.33 12.50
CA ALA A 92 -13.61 6.93 12.11
C ALA A 92 -12.23 6.66 11.50
N VAL A 93 -11.74 5.43 11.63
CA VAL A 93 -10.50 5.02 11.00
C VAL A 93 -10.68 4.98 9.47
N VAL A 94 -9.74 5.55 8.76
CA VAL A 94 -9.75 5.59 7.29
C VAL A 94 -8.47 4.96 6.76
N TYR A 95 -8.63 3.93 5.97
CA TYR A 95 -7.55 3.22 5.31
C TYR A 95 -7.53 3.52 3.81
N ALA A 96 -6.34 3.75 3.25
CA ALA A 96 -6.11 3.74 1.81
C ALA A 96 -5.40 2.44 1.42
N PHE A 97 -5.96 1.69 0.46
CA PHE A 97 -5.39 0.45 -0.04
C PHE A 97 -4.96 0.62 -1.49
N ASP A 98 -3.67 0.36 -1.75
CA ASP A 98 -3.10 0.45 -3.09
C ASP A 98 -1.91 -0.51 -3.27
N ALA A 99 -1.52 -0.73 -4.52
CA ALA A 99 -0.39 -1.56 -4.89
C ALA A 99 0.62 -0.80 -5.75
N SER A 100 1.85 -0.77 -5.31
CA SER A 100 2.98 -0.25 -6.08
C SER A 100 3.70 -1.38 -6.82
N THR A 101 3.87 -1.24 -8.13
CA THR A 101 4.67 -2.19 -8.92
C THR A 101 6.12 -1.77 -8.91
N ILE A 102 7.01 -2.70 -8.53
CA ILE A 102 8.46 -2.51 -8.52
C ILE A 102 9.06 -3.36 -9.63
N ASP A 103 9.59 -2.71 -10.67
CA ASP A 103 10.26 -3.39 -11.78
C ASP A 103 11.59 -3.99 -11.32
N LEU A 104 11.83 -5.23 -11.71
CA LEU A 104 13.04 -6.00 -11.41
C LEU A 104 13.74 -6.43 -12.70
N CYS A 105 15.05 -6.64 -12.62
CA CYS A 105 15.82 -7.23 -13.70
C CYS A 105 15.49 -8.73 -13.81
N LEU A 106 14.93 -9.18 -14.93
CA LEU A 106 14.51 -10.58 -15.13
C LEU A 106 15.68 -11.58 -15.01
N SER A 107 16.87 -11.20 -15.48
CA SER A 107 18.05 -12.07 -15.39
C SER A 107 18.53 -12.32 -13.96
N LEU A 108 18.23 -11.39 -13.05
CA LEU A 108 18.58 -11.50 -11.63
C LEU A 108 17.41 -12.04 -10.78
N HIS A 109 16.19 -11.92 -11.28
CA HIS A 109 14.97 -12.30 -10.56
C HIS A 109 14.04 -13.19 -11.43
N PRO A 110 14.51 -14.36 -11.89
CA PRO A 110 13.72 -15.23 -12.78
C PRO A 110 12.48 -15.82 -12.10
N TRP A 111 12.42 -15.79 -10.78
CA TRP A 111 11.29 -16.26 -9.97
C TRP A 111 10.09 -15.31 -9.96
N ALA A 112 10.27 -14.04 -10.38
CA ALA A 112 9.23 -13.01 -10.40
C ALA A 112 8.88 -12.55 -11.84
N PRO A 113 8.53 -13.44 -12.78
CA PRO A 113 8.26 -13.05 -14.16
C PRO A 113 6.97 -12.24 -14.22
N PHE A 114 7.05 -11.05 -14.82
CA PHE A 114 5.88 -10.18 -15.03
C PHE A 114 5.44 -10.17 -16.50
N ARG A 115 6.40 -10.01 -17.42
CA ARG A 115 6.23 -10.12 -18.88
C ARG A 115 7.38 -10.96 -19.46
N SER A 116 7.31 -11.26 -20.74
CA SER A 116 8.36 -12.04 -21.41
C SER A 116 9.78 -11.50 -21.21
N THR A 117 9.91 -10.18 -21.02
CA THR A 117 11.20 -9.48 -20.90
C THR A 117 11.41 -8.77 -19.56
N LYS A 118 10.44 -8.85 -18.64
CA LYS A 118 10.47 -8.12 -17.36
C LYS A 118 10.11 -9.00 -16.18
N ALA A 119 10.79 -8.78 -15.06
CA ALA A 119 10.34 -9.22 -13.75
C ALA A 119 9.77 -8.03 -12.98
N ALA A 120 8.82 -8.28 -12.10
CA ALA A 120 8.28 -7.29 -11.17
C ALA A 120 7.70 -7.96 -9.94
N ILE A 121 7.69 -7.23 -8.85
CA ILE A 121 6.91 -7.53 -7.66
C ILE A 121 5.89 -6.43 -7.43
N LYS A 122 4.82 -6.74 -6.73
CA LYS A 122 3.85 -5.78 -6.25
C LYS A 122 3.92 -5.66 -4.74
N LEU A 123 4.00 -4.45 -4.26
CA LEU A 123 3.92 -4.10 -2.85
C LEU A 123 2.52 -3.57 -2.57
N HIS A 124 1.69 -4.39 -1.94
CA HIS A 124 0.34 -4.01 -1.51
C HIS A 124 0.42 -3.39 -0.13
N THR A 125 -0.15 -2.21 0.04
CA THR A 125 -0.09 -1.46 1.29
C THR A 125 -1.48 -1.00 1.69
N LEU A 126 -1.89 -1.32 2.92
CA LEU A 126 -3.01 -0.67 3.59
C LEU A 126 -2.45 0.41 4.49
N LEU A 127 -2.70 1.66 4.17
CA LEU A 127 -2.21 2.83 4.88
C LEU A 127 -3.30 3.36 5.80
N ASP A 128 -3.05 3.41 7.09
CA ASP A 128 -3.88 4.17 8.04
C ASP A 128 -3.61 5.66 7.80
N LEU A 129 -4.65 6.39 7.42
CA LEU A 129 -4.50 7.81 7.09
C LEU A 129 -4.31 8.70 8.32
N HIS A 130 -4.55 8.19 9.54
CA HIS A 130 -4.10 8.83 10.76
C HIS A 130 -2.58 8.66 10.88
N GLY A 131 -1.84 9.73 10.62
CA GLY A 131 -0.38 9.74 10.63
C GLY A 131 0.29 9.02 9.46
N SER A 132 -0.47 8.56 8.46
CA SER A 132 0.04 7.88 7.25
C SER A 132 0.92 6.66 7.57
N ILE A 133 0.46 5.82 8.51
CA ILE A 133 1.19 4.62 8.95
C ILE A 133 0.70 3.38 8.20
N PRO A 134 1.58 2.59 7.55
CA PRO A 134 1.20 1.31 6.99
C PRO A 134 0.66 0.37 8.08
N SER A 135 -0.52 -0.22 7.89
CA SER A 135 -1.10 -1.19 8.81
C SER A 135 -0.99 -2.62 8.30
N PHE A 136 -0.87 -2.77 6.97
CA PHE A 136 -0.67 -4.05 6.30
C PHE A 136 0.27 -3.85 5.11
N ILE A 137 1.22 -4.77 4.95
CA ILE A 137 2.15 -4.81 3.82
C ILE A 137 2.22 -6.25 3.33
N HIS A 138 1.93 -6.47 2.05
CA HIS A 138 2.01 -7.78 1.42
C HIS A 138 2.76 -7.68 0.09
N ILE A 139 3.66 -8.62 -0.18
CA ILE A 139 4.47 -8.65 -1.40
C ILE A 139 4.02 -9.84 -2.24
N THR A 140 3.67 -9.58 -3.49
CA THR A 140 3.32 -10.63 -4.46
C THR A 140 4.21 -10.53 -5.71
N ASP A 141 4.15 -11.53 -6.55
CA ASP A 141 4.71 -11.43 -7.90
C ASP A 141 3.92 -10.40 -8.74
N GLY A 142 4.51 -9.93 -9.83
CA GLY A 142 3.89 -8.94 -10.70
C GLY A 142 2.62 -9.42 -11.42
N LYS A 143 2.40 -10.74 -11.51
CA LYS A 143 1.23 -11.35 -12.18
C LYS A 143 0.01 -11.44 -11.28
N THR A 144 0.19 -11.46 -9.98
CA THR A 144 -0.92 -11.55 -9.04
C THR A 144 -1.89 -10.40 -9.25
N HIS A 145 -3.17 -10.73 -9.36
CA HIS A 145 -4.22 -9.73 -9.52
C HIS A 145 -4.43 -9.01 -8.18
N GLU A 146 -4.29 -7.68 -8.18
CA GLU A 146 -4.30 -6.85 -6.96
C GLU A 146 -5.55 -7.06 -6.11
N VAL A 147 -6.70 -7.27 -6.73
CA VAL A 147 -7.98 -7.48 -6.05
C VAL A 147 -7.98 -8.72 -5.15
N ASN A 148 -7.15 -9.74 -5.44
CA ASN A 148 -7.10 -10.96 -4.64
C ASN A 148 -6.53 -10.72 -3.25
N VAL A 149 -5.69 -9.68 -3.09
CA VAL A 149 -5.08 -9.36 -1.80
C VAL A 149 -6.11 -8.77 -0.81
N LEU A 150 -7.28 -8.35 -1.28
CA LEU A 150 -8.39 -7.98 -0.38
C LEU A 150 -8.85 -9.15 0.51
N ASP A 151 -8.63 -10.39 0.07
CA ASP A 151 -9.01 -11.59 0.83
C ASP A 151 -8.10 -11.81 2.05
N ASP A 152 -6.90 -11.19 2.07
CA ASP A 152 -5.92 -11.29 3.16
C ASP A 152 -6.10 -10.18 4.21
N LEU A 153 -6.98 -9.20 3.97
CA LEU A 153 -7.18 -8.08 4.88
C LEU A 153 -8.01 -8.49 6.10
N VAL A 154 -7.52 -8.13 7.28
CA VAL A 154 -8.32 -8.15 8.51
C VAL A 154 -9.16 -6.88 8.55
N LEU A 155 -10.47 -7.03 8.32
CA LEU A 155 -11.39 -5.91 8.24
C LEU A 155 -11.81 -5.43 9.64
N GLU A 156 -11.80 -4.12 9.83
CA GLU A 156 -12.18 -3.45 11.08
C GLU A 156 -13.57 -2.83 10.95
N ALA A 157 -14.49 -3.22 11.82
CA ALA A 157 -15.86 -2.69 11.82
C ALA A 157 -15.87 -1.17 12.06
N GLY A 158 -16.67 -0.44 11.30
CA GLY A 158 -16.75 1.03 11.35
C GLY A 158 -15.65 1.76 10.55
N ALA A 159 -14.60 1.07 10.09
CA ALA A 159 -13.54 1.68 9.30
C ALA A 159 -13.96 1.91 7.84
N PHE A 160 -13.34 2.92 7.21
CA PHE A 160 -13.49 3.23 5.79
C PHE A 160 -12.28 2.73 5.00
N TYR A 161 -12.52 2.01 3.91
CA TYR A 161 -11.49 1.50 3.00
C TYR A 161 -11.57 2.25 1.67
N LEU A 162 -10.59 3.10 1.39
CA LEU A 162 -10.44 3.84 0.14
C LEU A 162 -9.62 3.01 -0.84
N MET A 163 -10.16 2.75 -2.01
CA MET A 163 -9.53 1.93 -3.04
C MET A 163 -9.75 2.51 -4.43
N ASP A 164 -8.85 2.27 -5.33
CA ASP A 164 -9.05 2.63 -6.73
C ASP A 164 -10.06 1.68 -7.42
N ARG A 165 -10.45 2.00 -8.66
CA ARG A 165 -11.41 1.18 -9.43
C ARG A 165 -10.86 -0.19 -9.88
N GLY A 166 -9.57 -0.43 -9.74
CA GLY A 166 -8.95 -1.73 -9.99
C GLY A 166 -9.43 -2.79 -9.02
N TYR A 167 -9.77 -2.37 -7.80
CA TYR A 167 -10.29 -3.21 -6.72
C TYR A 167 -11.81 -3.40 -6.77
N LEU A 168 -12.49 -2.94 -7.83
CA LEU A 168 -13.95 -3.10 -7.95
C LEU A 168 -14.31 -4.56 -8.24
N ASP A 169 -14.54 -5.32 -7.19
CA ASP A 169 -15.06 -6.67 -7.17
C ASP A 169 -16.22 -6.73 -6.16
N PHE A 170 -17.42 -6.96 -6.67
CA PHE A 170 -18.64 -6.83 -5.85
C PHE A 170 -18.75 -7.88 -4.77
N SER A 171 -18.21 -9.09 -4.97
CA SER A 171 -18.21 -10.12 -3.92
C SER A 171 -17.32 -9.72 -2.73
N ARG A 172 -16.13 -9.19 -3.00
CA ARG A 172 -15.20 -8.71 -1.98
C ARG A 172 -15.69 -7.43 -1.30
N LEU A 173 -16.28 -6.51 -2.06
CA LEU A 173 -16.92 -5.32 -1.49
C LEU A 173 -18.09 -5.69 -0.58
N TYR A 174 -18.80 -6.79 -0.87
CA TYR A 174 -19.86 -7.29 0.00
C TYR A 174 -19.30 -7.90 1.30
N VAL A 175 -18.13 -8.54 1.26
CA VAL A 175 -17.43 -8.99 2.47
C VAL A 175 -17.08 -7.82 3.38
N ILE A 176 -16.59 -6.69 2.83
CA ILE A 176 -16.34 -5.45 3.59
C ILE A 176 -17.64 -4.96 4.24
N HIS A 177 -18.73 -4.92 3.48
CA HIS A 177 -20.04 -4.54 4.00
C HIS A 177 -20.52 -5.46 5.13
N GLN A 178 -20.38 -6.79 4.97
CA GLN A 178 -20.76 -7.76 6.01
C GLN A 178 -19.91 -7.65 7.28
N ALA A 179 -18.66 -7.22 7.16
CA ALA A 179 -17.78 -6.89 8.28
C ALA A 179 -18.17 -5.58 9.00
N GLN A 180 -19.31 -4.96 8.62
CA GLN A 180 -19.75 -3.66 9.12
C GLN A 180 -18.75 -2.53 8.87
N ALA A 181 -17.91 -2.67 7.85
CA ALA A 181 -16.99 -1.65 7.38
C ALA A 181 -17.55 -0.95 6.13
N PHE A 182 -16.95 0.16 5.77
CA PHE A 182 -17.35 0.97 4.63
C PHE A 182 -16.25 0.94 3.56
N PHE A 183 -16.63 1.06 2.30
CA PHE A 183 -15.67 1.23 1.21
C PHE A 183 -16.03 2.45 0.36
N VAL A 184 -15.00 3.06 -0.19
CA VAL A 184 -15.10 4.14 -1.17
C VAL A 184 -14.23 3.79 -2.36
N THR A 185 -14.84 3.66 -3.53
CA THR A 185 -14.13 3.37 -4.78
C THR A 185 -14.81 4.06 -5.95
N ARG A 186 -14.07 4.27 -7.04
CA ARG A 186 -14.64 4.83 -8.26
C ARG A 186 -15.44 3.78 -9.02
N ALA A 187 -16.65 4.13 -9.43
CA ALA A 187 -17.44 3.27 -10.30
C ALA A 187 -16.79 3.11 -11.70
N LYS A 188 -16.86 1.91 -12.25
CA LYS A 188 -16.53 1.68 -13.67
C LYS A 188 -17.66 2.24 -14.55
N SER A 189 -17.35 2.73 -15.75
CA SER A 189 -18.31 3.34 -16.66
C SER A 189 -19.46 2.41 -17.08
N ASN A 190 -19.22 1.11 -17.04
CA ASN A 190 -20.20 0.06 -17.35
C ASN A 190 -20.98 -0.43 -16.12
N THR A 191 -20.80 0.18 -14.94
CA THR A 191 -21.55 -0.19 -13.74
C THR A 191 -23.01 0.19 -13.90
N GLN A 192 -23.88 -0.81 -13.98
CA GLN A 192 -25.32 -0.61 -14.09
C GLN A 192 -25.95 -0.52 -12.70
N PHE A 193 -26.54 0.65 -12.43
CA PHE A 193 -27.10 1.00 -11.14
C PHE A 193 -28.52 1.56 -11.30
N ARG A 194 -29.49 0.97 -10.60
CA ARG A 194 -30.86 1.47 -10.54
C ARG A 194 -31.11 2.21 -9.25
N ARG A 195 -31.23 3.52 -9.36
CA ARG A 195 -31.60 4.38 -8.23
C ARG A 195 -32.93 3.97 -7.61
N ARG A 196 -32.95 3.87 -6.30
CA ARG A 196 -34.17 3.73 -5.49
C ARG A 196 -34.53 5.03 -4.79
N TYR A 197 -33.52 5.74 -4.30
CA TYR A 197 -33.70 6.95 -3.52
C TYR A 197 -32.62 8.00 -3.87
N SER A 198 -32.94 9.30 -3.73
CA SER A 198 -32.00 10.40 -3.86
C SER A 198 -31.97 11.21 -2.57
N ASN A 199 -30.80 11.38 -1.99
CA ASN A 199 -30.61 12.28 -0.87
C ASN A 199 -30.60 13.73 -1.36
N PRO A 200 -31.08 14.69 -0.56
CA PRO A 200 -30.95 16.12 -0.84
C PRO A 200 -29.45 16.48 -0.97
N VAL A 201 -29.14 17.34 -1.92
CA VAL A 201 -27.77 17.81 -2.18
C VAL A 201 -27.80 19.32 -2.30
N ASP A 202 -27.01 20.00 -1.48
CA ASP A 202 -26.74 21.42 -1.67
C ASP A 202 -25.66 21.62 -2.74
N ARG A 203 -26.10 21.99 -3.94
CA ARG A 203 -25.21 22.25 -5.08
C ARG A 203 -24.60 23.64 -5.06
N SER A 204 -25.03 24.50 -4.16
CA SER A 204 -24.51 25.88 -4.07
C SER A 204 -23.24 25.95 -3.23
N THR A 205 -23.10 25.06 -2.23
CA THR A 205 -21.98 25.04 -1.29
C THR A 205 -21.05 23.86 -1.49
N THR A 206 -21.48 22.81 -2.24
CA THR A 206 -20.70 21.58 -2.41
C THR A 206 -20.43 21.26 -3.87
N SER A 207 -19.35 20.52 -4.13
CA SER A 207 -19.05 19.95 -5.45
C SER A 207 -19.91 18.72 -5.80
N VAL A 208 -20.82 18.31 -4.90
CA VAL A 208 -21.67 17.13 -5.07
C VAL A 208 -22.75 17.38 -6.12
N ILE A 209 -22.79 16.55 -7.15
CA ILE A 209 -23.80 16.59 -8.22
C ILE A 209 -25.05 15.82 -7.82
N CYS A 210 -24.86 14.62 -7.27
CA CYS A 210 -25.95 13.78 -6.76
C CYS A 210 -25.45 12.82 -5.69
N ASP A 211 -26.33 12.47 -4.77
CA ASP A 211 -26.20 11.43 -3.77
C ASP A 211 -27.42 10.51 -3.86
N GLN A 212 -27.18 9.26 -4.13
CA GLN A 212 -28.23 8.30 -4.48
C GLN A 212 -27.99 6.95 -3.83
N THR A 213 -29.06 6.36 -3.31
CA THR A 213 -29.08 4.95 -2.90
C THR A 213 -29.81 4.12 -3.94
N GLY A 214 -29.27 2.97 -4.28
CA GLY A 214 -29.84 2.08 -5.28
C GLY A 214 -29.22 0.69 -5.25
N VAL A 215 -29.50 -0.09 -6.29
CA VAL A 215 -29.07 -1.47 -6.40
C VAL A 215 -28.40 -1.72 -7.75
N LEU A 216 -27.51 -2.68 -7.78
CA LEU A 216 -26.93 -3.19 -9.03
C LEU A 216 -27.98 -3.97 -9.82
N THR A 217 -27.94 -3.88 -11.16
CA THR A 217 -28.96 -4.49 -12.02
C THR A 217 -28.42 -5.61 -12.91
N VAL A 218 -27.11 -5.69 -13.12
CA VAL A 218 -26.49 -6.83 -13.80
C VAL A 218 -26.62 -8.07 -12.93
N PHE A 219 -27.05 -9.18 -13.48
CA PHE A 219 -27.35 -10.41 -12.75
C PHE A 219 -26.22 -10.85 -11.82
N TYR A 220 -25.00 -10.98 -12.33
CA TYR A 220 -23.84 -11.37 -11.50
C TYR A 220 -23.52 -10.34 -10.43
N SER A 221 -23.45 -9.06 -10.80
CA SER A 221 -23.14 -8.01 -9.84
C SER A 221 -24.18 -7.88 -8.73
N SER A 222 -25.47 -8.07 -9.04
CA SER A 222 -26.55 -8.03 -8.05
C SER A 222 -26.59 -9.26 -7.16
N LYS A 223 -26.10 -10.41 -7.66
CA LYS A 223 -25.91 -11.62 -6.85
C LYS A 223 -24.73 -11.48 -5.90
N ASP A 224 -23.62 -10.95 -6.39
CA ASP A 224 -22.38 -10.78 -5.62
C ASP A 224 -22.51 -9.68 -4.55
N TYR A 225 -23.31 -8.64 -4.84
CA TYR A 225 -23.64 -7.57 -3.89
C TYR A 225 -25.16 -7.32 -3.86
N PRO A 226 -25.91 -8.06 -3.04
CA PRO A 226 -27.38 -7.97 -3.01
C PRO A 226 -27.95 -6.77 -2.26
N ALA A 227 -27.12 -6.10 -1.42
CA ALA A 227 -27.53 -4.96 -0.61
C ALA A 227 -27.59 -3.66 -1.42
N PRO A 228 -28.32 -2.62 -0.94
CA PRO A 228 -28.25 -1.30 -1.52
C PRO A 228 -26.86 -0.67 -1.40
N LEU A 229 -26.48 0.07 -2.44
CA LEU A 229 -25.24 0.85 -2.51
C LEU A 229 -25.57 2.34 -2.54
N ARG A 230 -24.73 3.16 -1.90
CA ARG A 230 -24.74 4.61 -2.05
C ARG A 230 -23.81 5.00 -3.20
N ARG A 231 -24.31 5.82 -4.12
CA ARG A 231 -23.56 6.39 -5.23
C ARG A 231 -23.53 7.89 -5.11
N VAL A 232 -22.35 8.46 -5.01
CA VAL A 232 -22.16 9.91 -4.98
C VAL A 232 -21.41 10.33 -6.25
N ALA A 233 -21.90 11.36 -6.94
CA ALA A 233 -21.18 11.99 -8.03
C ALA A 233 -20.75 13.39 -7.62
N VAL A 234 -19.47 13.70 -7.87
CA VAL A 234 -18.87 14.99 -7.55
C VAL A 234 -18.22 15.60 -8.80
N LYS A 235 -18.01 16.93 -8.79
CA LYS A 235 -17.10 17.60 -9.72
C LYS A 235 -15.73 17.71 -9.04
N ASP A 236 -14.67 17.36 -9.75
CA ASP A 236 -13.31 17.65 -9.30
C ASP A 236 -12.95 19.12 -9.55
N GLU A 237 -11.76 19.53 -9.15
CA GLU A 237 -11.24 20.89 -9.31
C GLU A 237 -11.19 21.34 -10.79
N THR A 238 -11.13 20.42 -11.74
CA THR A 238 -11.16 20.69 -13.19
C THR A 238 -12.59 20.77 -13.74
N GLY A 239 -13.62 20.56 -12.91
CA GLY A 239 -15.03 20.49 -13.29
C GLY A 239 -15.44 19.13 -13.89
N LYS A 240 -14.55 18.14 -13.95
CA LYS A 240 -14.82 16.80 -14.46
C LYS A 240 -15.66 16.02 -13.43
N ARG A 241 -16.66 15.30 -13.93
CA ARG A 241 -17.50 14.43 -13.09
C ARG A 241 -16.76 13.15 -12.69
N ILE A 242 -16.74 12.89 -11.39
CA ILE A 242 -16.29 11.62 -10.78
C ILE A 242 -17.51 10.96 -10.11
N THR A 243 -17.59 9.66 -10.21
CA THR A 243 -18.68 8.87 -9.58
C THR A 243 -18.09 7.61 -8.97
#